data_cd59a2e35f7e57a519d405ea4e4079e2
#
_entry.id   cd59a2e35f7e57a519d405ea4e4079e2
#
_cell.length_a   1.000
_cell.length_b   1.000
_cell.length_c   1.000
_cell.angle_alpha   90.00
_cell.angle_beta   90.00
_cell.angle_gamma   90.00
#
_symmetry.space_group_name_H-M   'P 1'
#
loop_
_entity.id
_entity.type
_entity.pdbx_description
1 polymer ?
#
loop_
_entity_poly.entity_id
_entity_poly.type
_entity_poly.pdbx_seq_one_letter_code
_entity_poly.pdbx_strand_id
1 'polypeptide(L)'
;MTHLYNAMPGITHREPGPIIAALEEGAEVELITDNVHIHPAMVRFTFNTFGDDHVILIADSMMACGLPDGQYSLGGQAVTVKGPRATLTEQPGTIAGSATCLYDCMRRAVLDMGVPLESAVRAATLNPARSIGVDADYGSLEAGRWGNVVLADENLNIRKVIRHGEILK
;
A
#
# COMPACT_ATOMS: atom_id res chain seq x y z
N MET A 1 9.12 8.49 2.66
CA MET A 1 8.01 9.44 3.00
C MET A 1 6.74 8.64 3.14
N THR A 2 6.09 8.67 4.31
CA THR A 2 4.93 7.82 4.59
C THR A 2 3.64 8.34 3.96
N HIS A 3 2.69 7.46 3.64
CA HIS A 3 1.36 7.67 3.05
C HIS A 3 1.28 8.86 2.08
N LEU A 4 2.13 8.85 1.04
CA LEU A 4 2.30 9.94 0.06
C LEU A 4 0.94 10.56 -0.35
N TYR A 5 0.88 11.87 -0.47
CA TYR A 5 -0.30 12.73 -0.70
C TYR A 5 -1.24 12.92 0.51
N ASN A 6 -1.33 11.94 1.41
CA ASN A 6 -2.26 12.01 2.53
C ASN A 6 -1.71 12.90 3.63
N ALA A 7 -2.53 13.82 4.15
CA ALA A 7 -2.15 14.85 5.11
C ALA A 7 -0.96 15.74 4.66
N MET A 8 -0.78 15.92 3.34
CA MET A 8 0.26 16.73 2.75
C MET A 8 -0.32 17.86 1.90
N PRO A 9 0.40 19.01 1.75
CA PRO A 9 0.06 19.99 0.73
C PRO A 9 0.14 19.38 -0.68
N GLY A 10 -0.75 19.81 -1.56
CA GLY A 10 -0.72 19.41 -2.96
C GLY A 10 0.48 20.00 -3.72
N ILE A 11 0.80 19.40 -4.88
CA ILE A 11 1.82 19.92 -5.78
C ILE A 11 1.25 21.16 -6.50
N THR A 12 1.92 22.31 -6.38
CA THR A 12 1.60 23.48 -7.20
C THR A 12 2.84 23.96 -7.97
N HIS A 13 2.63 24.74 -9.03
CA HIS A 13 3.72 25.18 -9.90
C HIS A 13 4.63 26.28 -9.27
N ARG A 14 4.23 26.88 -8.17
CA ARG A 14 5.02 27.89 -7.44
C ARG A 14 5.42 27.42 -6.04
N GLU A 15 4.70 26.46 -5.48
CA GLU A 15 4.94 25.84 -4.19
C GLU A 15 4.84 24.32 -4.38
N PRO A 16 5.91 23.68 -4.85
CA PRO A 16 5.88 22.25 -5.22
C PRO A 16 5.69 21.33 -4.02
N GLY A 17 6.03 21.78 -2.82
CA GLY A 17 5.79 21.06 -1.59
C GLY A 17 6.69 19.84 -1.35
N PRO A 18 6.40 19.06 -0.29
CA PRO A 18 7.27 17.98 0.16
C PRO A 18 7.36 16.81 -0.84
N ILE A 19 6.36 16.65 -1.70
CA ILE A 19 6.32 15.54 -2.67
C ILE A 19 7.42 15.70 -3.73
N ILE A 20 7.59 16.91 -4.25
CA ILE A 20 8.66 17.21 -5.21
C ILE A 20 10.02 17.18 -4.53
N ALA A 21 10.14 17.69 -3.30
CA ALA A 21 11.37 17.58 -2.54
C ALA A 21 11.79 16.12 -2.31
N ALA A 22 10.84 15.21 -2.00
CA ALA A 22 11.13 13.78 -1.88
C ALA A 22 11.63 13.17 -3.20
N LEU A 23 11.09 13.60 -4.33
CA LEU A 23 11.54 13.16 -5.65
C LEU A 23 12.98 13.65 -5.95
N GLU A 24 13.26 14.91 -5.70
CA GLU A 24 14.59 15.50 -5.92
C GLU A 24 15.69 14.85 -5.05
N GLU A 25 15.34 14.44 -3.82
CA GLU A 25 16.23 13.74 -2.91
C GLU A 25 16.30 12.23 -3.13
N GLY A 26 15.58 11.68 -4.12
CA GLY A 26 15.54 10.23 -4.38
C GLY A 26 14.98 9.42 -3.21
N ALA A 27 14.06 10.00 -2.44
CA ALA A 27 13.49 9.34 -1.27
C ALA A 27 12.53 8.22 -1.66
N GLU A 28 12.49 7.16 -0.85
CA GLU A 28 11.43 6.14 -0.92
C GLU A 28 10.09 6.75 -0.45
N VAL A 29 9.01 6.36 -1.15
CA VAL A 29 7.66 6.85 -0.89
C VAL A 29 6.68 5.71 -0.67
N GLU A 30 5.90 5.80 0.40
CA GLU A 30 4.87 4.82 0.73
C GLU A 30 3.52 5.24 0.16
N LEU A 31 2.84 4.34 -0.57
CA LEU A 31 1.65 4.63 -1.34
C LEU A 31 0.49 3.69 -0.98
N ILE A 32 -0.68 4.25 -0.69
CA ILE A 32 -1.89 3.49 -0.39
C ILE A 32 -2.70 3.33 -1.69
N THR A 33 -2.91 2.10 -2.15
CA THR A 33 -3.59 1.80 -3.42
C THR A 33 -4.92 1.04 -3.22
N ASP A 34 -5.74 1.53 -2.31
CA ASP A 34 -6.99 0.90 -1.88
C ASP A 34 -8.25 1.39 -2.63
N ASN A 35 -8.11 2.18 -3.69
CA ASN A 35 -9.19 2.86 -4.44
C ASN A 35 -10.00 3.90 -3.60
N VAL A 36 -9.54 4.25 -2.40
CA VAL A 36 -10.21 5.21 -1.51
C VAL A 36 -9.34 6.45 -1.32
N HIS A 37 -8.05 6.25 -0.99
CA HIS A 37 -7.13 7.34 -0.63
C HIS A 37 -6.62 8.11 -1.84
N ILE A 38 -6.30 7.42 -2.93
CA ILE A 38 -5.56 8.02 -4.05
C ILE A 38 -6.24 7.66 -5.38
N HIS A 39 -6.42 8.66 -6.23
CA HIS A 39 -6.96 8.46 -7.57
C HIS A 39 -6.00 7.62 -8.43
N PRO A 40 -6.48 6.66 -9.26
CA PRO A 40 -5.62 5.78 -10.07
C PRO A 40 -4.61 6.52 -10.95
N ALA A 41 -4.95 7.69 -11.48
CA ALA A 41 -4.02 8.50 -12.28
C ALA A 41 -2.81 8.98 -11.44
N MET A 42 -3.01 9.28 -10.15
CA MET A 42 -1.93 9.70 -9.26
C MET A 42 -1.04 8.52 -8.86
N VAL A 43 -1.62 7.32 -8.74
CA VAL A 43 -0.84 6.09 -8.53
C VAL A 43 0.11 5.86 -9.71
N ARG A 44 -0.41 5.89 -10.95
CA ARG A 44 0.44 5.76 -12.15
C ARG A 44 1.47 6.89 -12.27
N PHE A 45 1.07 8.12 -11.96
CA PHE A 45 2.00 9.26 -11.93
C PHE A 45 3.15 8.99 -10.96
N THR A 46 2.88 8.47 -9.76
CA THR A 46 3.90 8.16 -8.76
C THR A 46 4.89 7.10 -9.27
N PHE A 47 4.41 5.97 -9.79
CA PHE A 47 5.28 4.94 -10.36
C PHE A 47 6.13 5.47 -11.52
N ASN A 48 5.54 6.24 -12.43
CA ASN A 48 6.26 6.82 -13.57
C ASN A 48 7.30 7.86 -13.17
N THR A 49 7.08 8.56 -12.05
CA THR A 49 7.93 9.70 -11.64
C THR A 49 9.02 9.27 -10.67
N PHE A 50 8.69 8.46 -9.66
CA PHE A 50 9.66 7.97 -8.67
C PHE A 50 10.40 6.72 -9.13
N GLY A 51 9.83 5.97 -10.08
CA GLY A 51 10.36 4.68 -10.53
C GLY A 51 10.07 3.52 -9.56
N ASP A 52 10.19 2.30 -10.10
CA ASP A 52 9.79 1.08 -9.40
C ASP A 52 10.58 0.81 -8.11
N ASP A 53 11.81 1.26 -8.02
CA ASP A 53 12.68 0.99 -6.86
C ASP A 53 12.42 1.90 -5.66
N HIS A 54 11.69 3.02 -5.84
CA HIS A 54 11.44 4.00 -4.78
C HIS A 54 10.00 3.96 -4.25
N VAL A 55 9.10 3.19 -4.89
CA VAL A 55 7.71 3.08 -4.44
C VAL A 55 7.55 1.86 -3.54
N ILE A 56 6.95 2.08 -2.36
CA ILE A 56 6.57 1.04 -1.41
C ILE A 56 5.04 1.05 -1.28
N LEU A 57 4.38 -0.07 -1.50
CA LEU A 57 2.95 -0.18 -1.22
C LEU A 57 2.73 -0.41 0.27
N ILE A 58 1.81 0.36 0.82
CA ILE A 58 1.30 0.18 2.19
C ILE A 58 -0.23 0.13 2.16
N ALA A 59 -0.81 -0.40 3.21
CA ALA A 59 -2.26 -0.40 3.40
C ALA A 59 -2.72 0.68 4.39
N ASP A 60 -1.85 1.09 5.31
CA ASP A 60 -2.19 1.96 6.43
C ASP A 60 -3.42 1.45 7.21
N SER A 61 -3.46 0.11 7.41
CA SER A 61 -4.62 -0.59 7.94
C SER A 61 -4.85 -0.23 9.40
N MET A 62 -6.09 0.16 9.71
CA MET A 62 -6.54 0.28 11.08
C MET A 62 -7.04 -1.07 11.65
N MET A 63 -7.35 -1.11 12.95
CA MET A 63 -7.77 -2.33 13.66
C MET A 63 -9.02 -3.02 13.07
N ALA A 64 -9.84 -2.32 12.28
CA ALA A 64 -11.04 -2.87 11.65
C ALA A 64 -10.76 -3.59 10.32
N CYS A 65 -9.53 -3.66 9.85
CA CYS A 65 -9.19 -4.40 8.65
C CYS A 65 -9.58 -5.88 8.80
N GLY A 66 -10.42 -6.36 7.88
CA GLY A 66 -10.96 -7.72 7.91
C GLY A 66 -12.13 -7.95 8.87
N LEU A 67 -12.61 -6.91 9.56
CA LEU A 67 -13.82 -6.96 10.41
C LEU A 67 -15.06 -6.48 9.64
N PRO A 68 -16.28 -6.79 10.12
CA PRO A 68 -17.53 -6.32 9.51
C PRO A 68 -17.65 -4.78 9.52
N ASP A 69 -18.53 -4.26 8.68
CA ASP A 69 -18.95 -2.86 8.75
C ASP A 69 -19.44 -2.50 10.16
N GLY A 70 -19.07 -1.33 10.66
CA GLY A 70 -19.43 -0.93 12.02
C GLY A 70 -18.69 0.29 12.53
N GLN A 71 -18.80 0.51 13.84
CA GLN A 71 -18.09 1.57 14.54
C GLN A 71 -16.88 0.99 15.29
N TYR A 72 -15.76 1.68 15.16
CA TYR A 72 -14.46 1.32 15.73
C TYR A 72 -13.80 2.55 16.33
N SER A 73 -12.57 2.41 16.80
CA SER A 73 -11.77 3.53 17.33
C SER A 73 -10.39 3.54 16.66
N LEU A 74 -9.88 4.74 16.39
CA LEU A 74 -8.52 4.98 15.94
C LEU A 74 -7.94 6.18 16.71
N GLY A 75 -6.89 5.94 17.50
CA GLY A 75 -6.27 7.01 18.30
C GLY A 75 -7.23 7.73 19.27
N GLY A 76 -8.25 7.01 19.80
CA GLY A 76 -9.26 7.57 20.69
C GLY A 76 -10.43 8.28 19.96
N GLN A 77 -10.40 8.36 18.64
CA GLN A 77 -11.48 8.93 17.84
C GLN A 77 -12.41 7.84 17.33
N ALA A 78 -13.72 8.10 17.30
CA ALA A 78 -14.72 7.19 16.75
C ALA A 78 -14.60 7.16 15.21
N VAL A 79 -14.55 5.95 14.65
CA VAL A 79 -14.45 5.72 13.20
C VAL A 79 -15.59 4.82 12.75
N THR A 80 -16.24 5.20 11.66
CA THR A 80 -17.25 4.39 10.98
C THR A 80 -16.65 3.73 9.77
N VAL A 81 -16.72 2.39 9.72
CA VAL A 81 -16.28 1.58 8.56
C VAL A 81 -17.48 1.13 7.76
N LYS A 82 -17.45 1.38 6.45
CA LYS A 82 -18.43 0.92 5.49
C LYS A 82 -17.74 0.45 4.20
N GLY A 83 -17.75 -0.85 3.99
CA GLY A 83 -16.97 -1.47 2.92
C GLY A 83 -15.46 -1.14 3.07
N PRO A 84 -14.78 -0.72 2.00
CA PRO A 84 -13.34 -0.40 2.08
C PRO A 84 -13.04 0.96 2.75
N ARG A 85 -14.06 1.74 3.10
CA ARG A 85 -13.91 3.12 3.58
C ARG A 85 -14.04 3.20 5.09
N ALA A 86 -13.03 3.77 5.75
CA ALA A 86 -13.06 4.17 7.14
C ALA A 86 -13.04 5.71 7.24
N THR A 87 -13.96 6.30 8.00
CA THR A 87 -14.05 7.76 8.16
C THR A 87 -14.29 8.13 9.62
N LEU A 88 -13.82 9.31 10.03
CA LEU A 88 -14.20 9.83 11.34
C LEU A 88 -15.71 9.92 11.46
N THR A 89 -16.30 9.38 12.53
CA THR A 89 -17.77 9.36 12.73
C THR A 89 -18.35 10.76 12.79
N GLU A 90 -17.66 11.69 13.46
CA GLU A 90 -18.07 13.09 13.59
C GLU A 90 -17.74 13.93 12.35
N GLN A 91 -16.87 13.45 11.47
CA GLN A 91 -16.45 14.12 10.25
C GLN A 91 -16.43 13.13 9.07
N PRO A 92 -17.59 12.74 8.52
CA PRO A 92 -17.70 11.66 7.52
C PRO A 92 -16.96 11.92 6.20
N GLY A 93 -16.46 13.14 5.97
CA GLY A 93 -15.60 13.50 4.84
C GLY A 93 -14.12 13.19 5.06
N THR A 94 -13.70 12.94 6.30
CA THR A 94 -12.30 12.71 6.65
C THR A 94 -12.04 11.22 6.72
N ILE A 95 -11.13 10.74 5.86
CA ILE A 95 -10.64 9.35 5.88
C ILE A 95 -9.79 9.15 7.13
N ALA A 96 -9.96 8.01 7.79
CA ALA A 96 -9.29 7.67 9.05
C ALA A 96 -8.67 6.27 8.98
N GLY A 97 -7.52 6.18 8.36
CA GLY A 97 -6.84 4.92 8.06
C GLY A 97 -7.57 4.07 7.01
N SER A 98 -7.09 2.87 6.77
CA SER A 98 -7.65 1.95 5.77
C SER A 98 -8.30 0.73 6.44
N ALA A 99 -9.37 0.22 5.85
CA ALA A 99 -9.94 -1.08 6.18
C ALA A 99 -9.48 -2.19 5.21
N THR A 100 -8.47 -1.91 4.37
CA THR A 100 -7.95 -2.78 3.31
C THR A 100 -6.62 -3.40 3.72
N CYS A 101 -6.36 -4.66 3.41
CA CYS A 101 -5.05 -5.28 3.63
C CYS A 101 -4.06 -4.98 2.49
N LEU A 102 -2.75 -5.19 2.74
CA LEU A 102 -1.71 -4.91 1.75
C LEU A 102 -1.87 -5.72 0.45
N TYR A 103 -2.28 -6.98 0.55
CA TYR A 103 -2.50 -7.80 -0.64
C TYR A 103 -3.58 -7.22 -1.55
N ASP A 104 -4.68 -6.73 -0.98
CA ASP A 104 -5.75 -6.07 -1.73
C ASP A 104 -5.28 -4.74 -2.33
N CYS A 105 -4.43 -3.97 -1.64
CA CYS A 105 -3.81 -2.77 -2.19
C CYS A 105 -2.97 -3.13 -3.44
N MET A 106 -2.09 -4.11 -3.35
CA MET A 106 -1.28 -4.59 -4.48
C MET A 106 -2.16 -5.08 -5.64
N ARG A 107 -3.18 -5.90 -5.34
CA ARG A 107 -4.12 -6.42 -6.33
C ARG A 107 -4.86 -5.29 -7.06
N ARG A 108 -5.34 -4.28 -6.34
CA ARG A 108 -6.03 -3.10 -6.92
C ARG A 108 -5.09 -2.22 -7.74
N ALA A 109 -3.84 -2.07 -7.32
CA ALA A 109 -2.83 -1.35 -8.11
C ALA A 109 -2.70 -1.97 -9.52
N VAL A 110 -2.72 -3.30 -9.62
CA VAL A 110 -2.64 -4.01 -10.91
C VAL A 110 -3.96 -3.96 -11.67
N LEU A 111 -5.05 -4.45 -11.08
CA LEU A 111 -6.30 -4.71 -11.79
C LEU A 111 -7.13 -3.45 -12.06
N ASP A 112 -7.10 -2.48 -11.14
CA ASP A 112 -7.96 -1.31 -11.19
C ASP A 112 -7.19 -0.04 -11.63
N MET A 113 -5.88 0.03 -11.33
CA MET A 113 -5.11 1.26 -11.54
C MET A 113 -4.10 1.16 -12.70
N GLY A 114 -3.85 -0.06 -13.23
CA GLY A 114 -3.01 -0.29 -14.39
C GLY A 114 -1.50 -0.22 -14.10
N VAL A 115 -1.08 -0.49 -12.87
CA VAL A 115 0.32 -0.69 -12.51
C VAL A 115 0.78 -2.06 -13.04
N PRO A 116 1.95 -2.19 -13.68
CA PRO A 116 2.48 -3.50 -14.07
C PRO A 116 2.60 -4.44 -12.86
N LEU A 117 2.32 -5.73 -13.07
CA LEU A 117 2.33 -6.73 -11.99
C LEU A 117 3.68 -6.78 -11.28
N GLU A 118 4.76 -6.78 -12.03
CA GLU A 118 6.13 -6.83 -11.50
C GLU A 118 6.43 -5.62 -10.61
N SER A 119 6.03 -4.42 -11.05
CA SER A 119 6.20 -3.17 -10.30
C SER A 119 5.40 -3.21 -8.99
N ALA A 120 4.13 -3.64 -9.04
CA ALA A 120 3.27 -3.72 -7.86
C ALA A 120 3.76 -4.78 -6.86
N VAL A 121 4.22 -5.95 -7.34
CA VAL A 121 4.80 -7.00 -6.49
C VAL A 121 6.09 -6.52 -5.86
N ARG A 122 7.00 -5.91 -6.64
CA ARG A 122 8.25 -5.33 -6.12
C ARG A 122 7.97 -4.32 -5.02
N ALA A 123 7.06 -3.39 -5.25
CA ALA A 123 6.66 -2.36 -4.30
C ALA A 123 6.00 -2.91 -3.02
N ALA A 124 5.39 -4.11 -3.08
CA ALA A 124 4.77 -4.77 -1.93
C ALA A 124 5.69 -5.78 -1.21
N THR A 125 6.87 -6.09 -1.76
CA THR A 125 7.74 -7.16 -1.25
C THR A 125 9.21 -6.72 -1.12
N LEU A 126 9.93 -6.58 -2.21
CA LEU A 126 11.37 -6.33 -2.21
C LEU A 126 11.71 -4.93 -1.70
N ASN A 127 10.99 -3.91 -2.16
CA ASN A 127 11.27 -2.53 -1.74
C ASN A 127 11.08 -2.33 -0.23
N PRO A 128 9.95 -2.74 0.39
CA PRO A 128 9.83 -2.62 1.84
C PRO A 128 10.88 -3.47 2.60
N ALA A 129 11.27 -4.65 2.08
CA ALA A 129 12.33 -5.44 2.70
C ALA A 129 13.69 -4.71 2.68
N ARG A 130 14.02 -4.04 1.57
CA ARG A 130 15.22 -3.19 1.45
C ARG A 130 15.17 -1.99 2.38
N SER A 131 14.04 -1.31 2.42
CA SER A 131 13.84 -0.11 3.25
C SER A 131 14.11 -0.35 4.72
N ILE A 132 13.78 -1.55 5.22
CA ILE A 132 14.01 -1.93 6.63
C ILE A 132 15.23 -2.85 6.82
N GLY A 133 16.01 -3.12 5.76
CA GLY A 133 17.28 -3.86 5.83
C GLY A 133 17.14 -5.36 6.08
N VAL A 134 16.04 -6.00 5.62
CA VAL A 134 15.81 -7.46 5.76
C VAL A 134 15.78 -8.18 4.41
N ASP A 135 16.21 -7.54 3.35
CA ASP A 135 16.16 -8.06 1.99
C ASP A 135 17.17 -9.20 1.72
N ALA A 136 18.09 -9.46 2.64
CA ALA A 136 18.91 -10.67 2.61
C ALA A 136 18.08 -11.96 2.81
N ASP A 137 16.98 -11.86 3.59
CA ASP A 137 16.14 -13.00 3.99
C ASP A 137 14.74 -12.98 3.36
N TYR A 138 14.23 -11.80 2.98
CA TYR A 138 12.84 -11.57 2.54
C TYR A 138 12.76 -10.77 1.24
N GLY A 139 11.56 -10.74 0.66
CA GLY A 139 11.18 -9.84 -0.44
C GLY A 139 11.36 -10.40 -1.83
N SER A 140 12.08 -11.51 -2.01
CA SER A 140 12.21 -12.19 -3.30
C SER A 140 12.27 -13.72 -3.15
N LEU A 141 12.09 -14.44 -4.28
CA LEU A 141 12.16 -15.90 -4.36
C LEU A 141 13.55 -16.31 -4.86
N GLU A 142 14.54 -16.26 -3.98
CA GLU A 142 15.91 -16.64 -4.26
C GLU A 142 16.38 -17.74 -3.31
N ALA A 143 17.33 -18.56 -3.77
CA ALA A 143 17.92 -19.61 -2.94
C ALA A 143 18.61 -19.00 -1.70
N GLY A 144 18.32 -19.57 -0.54
CA GLY A 144 18.84 -19.10 0.75
C GLY A 144 17.93 -18.16 1.51
N ARG A 145 16.87 -17.62 0.88
CA ARG A 145 15.85 -16.79 1.54
C ARG A 145 14.72 -17.63 2.13
N TRP A 146 13.97 -17.03 3.03
CA TRP A 146 12.78 -17.70 3.60
C TRP A 146 11.74 -18.01 2.54
N GLY A 147 11.22 -19.23 2.54
CA GLY A 147 10.16 -19.69 1.64
C GLY A 147 8.79 -19.11 2.00
N ASN A 148 8.62 -17.80 1.86
CA ASN A 148 7.35 -17.09 2.03
C ASN A 148 6.76 -16.80 0.65
N VAL A 149 5.68 -17.50 0.28
CA VAL A 149 5.12 -17.45 -1.07
C VAL A 149 3.61 -17.34 -1.01
N VAL A 150 3.06 -16.46 -1.83
CA VAL A 150 1.63 -16.41 -2.13
C VAL A 150 1.43 -16.92 -3.56
N LEU A 151 0.65 -17.97 -3.73
CA LEU A 151 0.21 -18.46 -5.03
C LEU A 151 -1.16 -17.86 -5.33
N ALA A 152 -1.28 -17.20 -6.46
CA ALA A 152 -2.53 -16.59 -6.92
C ALA A 152 -2.87 -17.07 -8.34
N ASP A 153 -4.15 -16.96 -8.71
CA ASP A 153 -4.58 -17.14 -10.08
C ASP A 153 -4.35 -15.88 -10.94
N GLU A 154 -4.75 -15.95 -12.20
CA GLU A 154 -4.65 -14.85 -13.17
C GLU A 154 -5.43 -13.57 -12.77
N ASN A 155 -6.45 -13.72 -11.92
CA ASN A 155 -7.22 -12.62 -11.35
C ASN A 155 -6.69 -12.17 -9.98
N LEU A 156 -5.49 -12.63 -9.62
CA LEU A 156 -4.83 -12.38 -8.35
C LEU A 156 -5.68 -12.81 -7.13
N ASN A 157 -6.50 -13.87 -7.26
CA ASN A 157 -7.14 -14.47 -6.10
C ASN A 157 -6.18 -15.46 -5.45
N ILE A 158 -5.99 -15.34 -4.14
CA ILE A 158 -5.08 -16.21 -3.39
C ILE A 158 -5.55 -17.66 -3.46
N ARG A 159 -4.68 -18.57 -3.89
CA ARG A 159 -4.87 -20.01 -3.94
C ARG A 159 -4.17 -20.74 -2.81
N LYS A 160 -2.94 -20.29 -2.48
CA LYS A 160 -2.17 -20.82 -1.36
C LYS A 160 -1.30 -19.73 -0.73
N VAL A 161 -1.08 -19.86 0.56
CA VAL A 161 -0.11 -19.08 1.32
C VAL A 161 0.88 -20.04 1.96
N ILE A 162 2.16 -19.84 1.70
CA ILE A 162 3.26 -20.61 2.27
C ILE A 162 4.08 -19.66 3.14
N ARG A 163 4.37 -20.07 4.34
CA ARG A 163 5.20 -19.33 5.29
C ARG A 163 6.31 -20.23 5.80
N HIS A 164 7.56 -19.78 5.63
CA HIS A 164 8.75 -20.55 6.00
C HIS A 164 8.75 -21.97 5.44
N GLY A 165 8.22 -22.15 4.22
CA GLY A 165 8.09 -23.46 3.58
C GLY A 165 6.87 -24.27 3.97
N GLU A 166 6.05 -23.83 4.91
CA GLU A 166 4.84 -24.50 5.37
C GLU A 166 3.57 -23.90 4.75
N ILE A 167 2.65 -24.75 4.27
CA ILE A 167 1.38 -24.30 3.72
C ILE A 167 0.45 -23.91 4.86
N LEU A 168 -0.01 -22.65 4.86
CA LEU A 168 -0.98 -22.12 5.84
C LEU A 168 -2.42 -22.18 5.32
N LYS A 169 -2.63 -22.10 4.00
CA LYS A 169 -3.93 -22.09 3.35
C LYS A 169 -3.82 -22.68 1.93
#